data_075d702387679b7c41bc24921ffcc6e3
#
_entry.id   075d702387679b7c41bc24921ffcc6e3
#
_cell.length_a   1.000
_cell.length_b   1.000
_cell.length_c   1.000
_cell.angle_alpha   90.00
_cell.angle_beta   90.00
_cell.angle_gamma   90.00
#
_symmetry.space_group_name_H-M   'P 1'
#
loop_
_entity.id
_entity.type
_entity.pdbx_description
1 polymer ?
#
loop_
_entity_poly.entity_id
_entity_poly.type
_entity_poly.pdbx_seq_one_letter_code
_entity_poly.pdbx_strand_id
1 'polypeptide(L)'
;MEYVTLNNGVKMPILGFGVFQMRDPEECENAVLEALKTGYRLIDTAASYFNEKEVGNAIKKSGVPREELFITTKLWIDGTGYENTKLDFQRSLDNLQLDYLDLFLIHQPYGDIHGRWRAL
;
A
#
# COMPACT_ATOMS: atom_id res chain seq x y z
N MET A 1 5.13 6.40 18.58
CA MET A 1 5.64 5.96 17.26
C MET A 1 6.81 6.84 16.85
N GLU A 2 7.90 6.24 16.47
CA GLU A 2 9.06 6.96 15.92
C GLU A 2 8.94 7.08 14.41
N TYR A 3 9.49 8.15 13.85
CA TYR A 3 9.41 8.48 12.41
C TYR A 3 10.78 8.82 11.85
N VAL A 4 10.98 8.49 10.58
CA VAL A 4 12.06 9.06 9.76
C VAL A 4 11.48 10.10 8.83
N THR A 5 12.27 11.11 8.48
CA THR A 5 11.85 12.11 7.50
C THR A 5 12.46 11.74 6.15
N LEU A 6 11.61 11.54 5.15
CA LEU A 6 12.03 11.27 3.78
C LEU A 6 12.58 12.53 3.12
N ASN A 7 13.28 12.38 1.97
CA ASN A 7 13.92 13.50 1.26
C ASN A 7 12.95 14.59 0.80
N ASN A 8 11.67 14.26 0.68
CA ASN A 8 10.60 15.22 0.34
C ASN A 8 9.90 15.83 1.56
N GLY A 9 10.40 15.57 2.78
CA GLY A 9 9.83 16.07 4.02
C GLY A 9 8.70 15.25 4.63
N VAL A 10 8.25 14.20 3.97
CA VAL A 10 7.21 13.33 4.48
C VAL A 10 7.75 12.49 5.64
N LYS A 11 6.96 12.37 6.71
CA LYS A 11 7.30 11.54 7.87
C LYS A 11 6.77 10.12 7.67
N MET A 12 7.67 9.15 7.77
CA MET A 12 7.36 7.73 7.63
C MET A 12 7.59 7.03 8.97
N PRO A 13 6.59 6.27 9.50
CA PRO A 13 6.81 5.43 10.69
C PRO A 13 7.95 4.44 10.46
N ILE A 14 8.82 4.26 11.46
CA ILE A 14 9.91 3.28 11.35
C ILE A 14 9.45 1.84 11.55
N LEU A 15 8.28 1.65 12.15
CA LEU A 15 7.68 0.34 12.39
C LEU A 15 6.43 0.20 11.52
N GLY A 16 6.39 -0.85 10.72
CA GLY A 16 5.26 -1.14 9.84
C GLY A 16 4.79 -2.58 9.96
N PHE A 17 3.57 -2.83 9.50
CA PHE A 17 2.94 -4.14 9.44
C PHE A 17 2.76 -4.55 7.98
N GLY A 18 3.36 -5.69 7.58
CA GLY A 18 3.28 -6.22 6.22
C GLY A 18 2.35 -7.44 6.14
N VAL A 19 1.67 -7.57 4.99
CA VAL A 19 0.66 -8.62 4.77
C VAL A 19 1.04 -9.62 3.67
N PHE A 20 2.31 -9.72 3.34
CA PHE A 20 2.78 -10.71 2.38
C PHE A 20 2.39 -12.13 2.82
N GLN A 21 1.89 -12.95 1.89
CA GLN A 21 1.40 -14.33 2.10
C GLN A 21 0.15 -14.49 2.98
N MET A 22 -0.49 -13.42 3.38
CA MET A 22 -1.83 -13.48 4.01
C MET A 22 -2.89 -13.62 2.92
N ARG A 23 -3.20 -14.85 2.54
CA ARG A 23 -4.11 -15.16 1.42
C ARG A 23 -5.56 -15.34 1.84
N ASP A 24 -5.80 -15.72 3.09
CA ASP A 24 -7.16 -15.81 3.62
C ASP A 24 -7.69 -14.38 3.88
N PRO A 25 -8.81 -13.98 3.24
CA PRO A 25 -9.34 -12.63 3.37
C PRO A 25 -9.68 -12.24 4.80
N GLU A 26 -10.33 -13.13 5.54
CA GLU A 26 -10.72 -12.85 6.93
C GLU A 26 -9.50 -12.71 7.84
N GLU A 27 -8.53 -13.60 7.70
CA GLU A 27 -7.27 -13.52 8.44
C GLU A 27 -6.54 -12.21 8.16
N CYS A 28 -6.41 -11.82 6.90
CA CYS A 28 -5.73 -10.59 6.49
C CYS A 28 -6.43 -9.36 7.07
N GLU A 29 -7.73 -9.26 6.90
CA GLU A 29 -8.51 -8.12 7.41
C GLU A 29 -8.40 -8.01 8.93
N ASN A 30 -8.56 -9.12 9.65
CA ASN A 30 -8.44 -9.14 11.11
C ASN A 30 -7.04 -8.79 11.60
N ALA A 31 -5.99 -9.31 10.95
CA ALA A 31 -4.61 -9.03 11.32
C ALA A 31 -4.27 -7.54 11.15
N VAL A 32 -4.69 -6.92 10.05
CA VAL A 32 -4.49 -5.49 9.83
C VAL A 32 -5.28 -4.66 10.85
N LEU A 33 -6.52 -5.04 11.14
CA LEU A 33 -7.34 -4.36 12.12
C LEU A 33 -6.70 -4.39 13.51
N GLU A 34 -6.21 -5.54 13.93
CA GLU A 34 -5.52 -5.69 15.22
C GLU A 34 -4.19 -4.93 15.25
N ALA A 35 -3.44 -4.90 14.14
CA ALA A 35 -2.23 -4.09 14.04
C ALA A 35 -2.55 -2.60 14.24
N LEU A 36 -3.59 -2.08 13.60
CA LEU A 36 -4.01 -0.69 13.75
C LEU A 36 -4.47 -0.38 15.19
N LYS A 37 -5.23 -1.28 15.81
CA LYS A 37 -5.64 -1.15 17.21
C LYS A 37 -4.44 -1.14 18.18
N THR A 38 -3.42 -1.92 17.89
CA THR A 38 -2.20 -2.01 18.69
C THR A 38 -1.31 -0.78 18.55
N GLY A 39 -1.53 0.04 17.51
CA GLY A 39 -0.81 1.30 17.30
C GLY A 39 0.09 1.35 16.08
N TYR A 40 0.10 0.31 15.24
CA TYR A 40 0.76 0.41 13.93
C TYR A 40 0.09 1.50 13.10
N ARG A 41 0.89 2.23 12.34
CA ARG A 41 0.40 3.31 11.46
C ARG A 41 0.90 3.15 10.03
N LEU A 42 1.93 2.34 9.77
CA LEU A 42 2.37 1.96 8.45
C LEU A 42 1.87 0.55 8.12
N ILE A 43 1.14 0.41 7.01
CA ILE A 43 0.69 -0.87 6.46
C ILE A 43 1.29 -1.05 5.08
N ASP A 44 1.94 -2.20 4.86
CA ASP A 44 2.58 -2.56 3.60
C ASP A 44 1.86 -3.72 2.93
N THR A 45 1.38 -3.48 1.71
CA THR A 45 0.79 -4.48 0.83
C THR A 45 1.37 -4.36 -0.58
N ALA A 46 0.83 -5.10 -1.53
CA ALA A 46 1.18 -5.03 -2.94
C ALA A 46 0.03 -5.56 -3.82
N ALA A 47 -0.03 -5.11 -5.06
CA ALA A 47 -1.01 -5.62 -6.02
C ALA A 47 -0.90 -7.15 -6.19
N SER A 48 0.34 -7.69 -6.20
CA SER A 48 0.60 -9.13 -6.35
C SER A 48 0.24 -9.98 -5.13
N TYR A 49 -0.08 -9.37 -3.99
CA TYR A 49 -0.51 -10.11 -2.79
C TYR A 49 -2.00 -10.47 -2.82
N PHE A 50 -2.78 -9.85 -3.70
CA PHE A 50 -4.21 -10.06 -3.88
C PHE A 50 -5.03 -9.85 -2.59
N ASN A 51 -4.57 -8.95 -1.72
CA ASN A 51 -5.22 -8.64 -0.45
C ASN A 51 -5.40 -7.14 -0.17
N GLU A 52 -5.25 -6.30 -1.20
CA GLU A 52 -5.46 -4.85 -1.05
C GLU A 52 -6.87 -4.49 -0.57
N LYS A 53 -7.89 -5.26 -1.00
CA LYS A 53 -9.29 -5.04 -0.57
C LYS A 53 -9.46 -5.26 0.93
N GLU A 54 -8.86 -6.30 1.46
CA GLU A 54 -8.92 -6.66 2.88
C GLU A 54 -8.20 -5.61 3.72
N VAL A 55 -7.07 -5.11 3.24
CA VAL A 55 -6.36 -3.99 3.86
C VAL A 55 -7.24 -2.74 3.89
N GLY A 56 -7.86 -2.40 2.77
CA GLY A 56 -8.79 -1.27 2.67
C GLY A 56 -9.99 -1.40 3.63
N ASN A 57 -10.58 -2.59 3.71
CA ASN A 57 -11.67 -2.87 4.64
C ASN A 57 -11.24 -2.67 6.09
N ALA A 58 -10.07 -3.18 6.47
CA ALA A 58 -9.52 -3.04 7.82
C ALA A 58 -9.26 -1.57 8.18
N ILE A 59 -8.68 -0.80 7.26
CA ILE A 59 -8.45 0.64 7.45
C ILE A 59 -9.78 1.34 7.74
N LYS A 60 -10.79 1.10 6.92
CA LYS A 60 -12.12 1.69 7.08
C LYS A 60 -12.77 1.32 8.42
N LYS A 61 -12.68 0.04 8.80
CA LYS A 61 -13.24 -0.46 10.07
C LYS A 61 -12.49 0.05 11.30
N SER A 62 -11.21 0.35 11.17
CA SER A 62 -10.38 0.78 12.30
C SER A 62 -10.80 2.12 12.88
N GLY A 63 -11.39 3.00 12.07
CA GLY A 63 -11.72 4.36 12.45
C GLY A 63 -10.51 5.28 12.64
N VAL A 64 -9.29 4.81 12.34
CA VAL A 64 -8.09 5.65 12.38
C VAL A 64 -8.15 6.68 11.24
N PRO A 65 -7.96 7.98 11.52
CA PRO A 65 -7.95 8.98 10.47
C PRO A 65 -6.90 8.68 9.40
N ARG A 66 -7.26 8.86 8.11
CA ARG A 66 -6.38 8.54 6.98
C ARG A 66 -5.03 9.26 7.05
N GLU A 67 -5.04 10.51 7.51
CA GLU A 67 -3.84 11.33 7.65
C GLU A 67 -2.86 10.85 8.74
N GLU A 68 -3.29 9.97 9.62
CA GLU A 68 -2.42 9.31 10.59
C GLU A 68 -1.77 8.04 10.06
N LEU A 69 -2.21 7.55 8.90
CA LEU A 69 -1.73 6.31 8.31
C LEU A 69 -0.69 6.57 7.22
N PHE A 70 0.25 5.65 7.11
CA PHE A 70 1.21 5.59 6.01
C PHE A 70 0.98 4.26 5.26
N ILE A 71 0.38 4.35 4.08
CA ILE A 71 -0.02 3.17 3.30
C ILE A 71 0.90 3.00 2.10
N THR A 72 1.52 1.82 2.04
CA THR A 72 2.42 1.42 0.95
C THR A 72 1.80 0.29 0.16
N THR A 73 1.77 0.42 -1.16
CA THR A 73 1.55 -0.70 -2.08
C THR A 73 2.54 -0.66 -3.22
N LYS A 74 2.50 -1.66 -4.11
CA LYS A 74 3.55 -1.85 -5.11
C LYS A 74 2.95 -2.26 -6.44
N LEU A 75 3.48 -1.66 -7.52
CA LEU A 75 3.17 -2.00 -8.89
C LEU A 75 3.76 -3.37 -9.23
N TRP A 76 2.93 -4.27 -9.77
CA TRP A 76 3.41 -5.57 -10.23
C TRP A 76 3.94 -5.50 -11.67
N ILE A 77 4.56 -6.59 -12.12
CA ILE A 77 5.26 -6.67 -13.42
C ILE A 77 4.35 -6.97 -14.61
N ASP A 78 3.10 -7.34 -14.39
CA ASP A 78 2.17 -7.78 -15.43
C ASP A 78 1.65 -6.66 -16.33
N GLY A 79 1.59 -5.43 -15.83
CA GLY A 79 1.29 -4.25 -16.62
C GLY A 79 2.58 -3.56 -17.10
N THR A 80 2.69 -3.27 -18.39
CA THR A 80 3.88 -2.61 -18.93
C THR A 80 3.56 -1.22 -19.48
N GLY A 81 4.53 -0.30 -19.34
CA GLY A 81 4.47 1.03 -19.91
C GLY A 81 3.66 2.04 -19.08
N TYR A 82 3.68 3.27 -19.57
CA TYR A 82 3.15 4.45 -18.88
C TYR A 82 1.65 4.36 -18.59
N GLU A 83 0.84 4.06 -19.61
CA GLU A 83 -0.62 4.05 -19.45
C GLU A 83 -1.10 2.89 -18.56
N ASN A 84 -0.52 1.70 -18.70
CA ASN A 84 -0.88 0.57 -17.85
C ASN A 84 -0.50 0.81 -16.38
N THR A 85 0.62 1.48 -16.12
CA THR A 85 1.02 1.86 -14.77
C THR A 85 -0.01 2.78 -14.11
N LYS A 86 -0.55 3.74 -14.85
CA LYS A 86 -1.62 4.64 -14.36
C LYS A 86 -2.90 3.85 -14.05
N LEU A 87 -3.28 2.89 -14.90
CA LEU A 87 -4.44 2.04 -14.66
C LEU A 87 -4.25 1.13 -13.44
N ASP A 88 -3.08 0.54 -13.29
CA ASP A 88 -2.75 -0.32 -12.16
C ASP A 88 -2.71 0.47 -10.84
N PHE A 89 -2.17 1.68 -10.87
CA PHE A 89 -2.22 2.59 -9.73
C PHE A 89 -3.67 2.89 -9.30
N GLN A 90 -4.53 3.23 -10.27
CA GLN A 90 -5.95 3.49 -9.97
C GLN A 90 -6.64 2.24 -9.41
N ARG A 91 -6.33 1.06 -9.95
CA ARG A 91 -6.88 -0.21 -9.44
C ARG A 91 -6.47 -0.45 -7.99
N SER A 92 -5.23 -0.17 -7.63
CA SER A 92 -4.77 -0.28 -6.23
C SER A 92 -5.52 0.70 -5.31
N LEU A 93 -5.71 1.95 -5.73
CA LEU A 93 -6.51 2.92 -4.98
C LEU A 93 -7.95 2.43 -4.77
N ASP A 94 -8.57 1.91 -5.83
CA ASP A 94 -9.94 1.40 -5.78
C ASP A 94 -10.05 0.19 -4.82
N ASN A 95 -9.10 -0.74 -4.90
CA ASN A 95 -9.05 -1.89 -4.00
C ASN A 95 -8.86 -1.47 -2.53
N LEU A 96 -7.96 -0.56 -2.28
CA LEU A 96 -7.68 -0.02 -0.95
C LEU A 96 -8.77 0.95 -0.45
N GLN A 97 -9.67 1.40 -1.34
CA GLN A 97 -10.71 2.40 -1.05
C GLN A 97 -10.11 3.72 -0.54
N LEU A 98 -9.01 4.15 -1.17
CA LEU A 98 -8.25 5.34 -0.78
C LEU A 98 -8.19 6.34 -1.95
N ASP A 99 -8.00 7.62 -1.61
CA ASP A 99 -7.81 8.70 -2.57
C ASP A 99 -6.34 8.96 -2.91
N TYR A 100 -5.43 8.51 -2.06
CA TYR A 100 -4.00 8.65 -2.24
C TYR A 100 -3.23 7.55 -1.51
N LEU A 101 -1.97 7.35 -1.92
CA LEU A 101 -0.99 6.50 -1.25
C LEU A 101 0.12 7.37 -0.66
N ASP A 102 0.75 6.89 0.40
CA ASP A 102 1.92 7.55 0.99
C ASP A 102 3.21 7.10 0.29
N LEU A 103 3.24 5.85 -0.16
CA LEU A 103 4.36 5.31 -0.92
C LEU A 103 3.87 4.29 -1.95
N PHE A 104 4.31 4.47 -3.20
CA PHE A 104 4.03 3.53 -4.29
C PHE A 104 5.35 3.07 -4.90
N LEU A 105 5.61 1.76 -4.88
CA LEU A 105 6.88 1.18 -5.30
C LEU A 105 6.75 0.41 -6.60
N ILE A 106 7.79 0.42 -7.42
CA ILE A 106 7.99 -0.58 -8.47
C ILE A 106 8.49 -1.84 -7.76
N HIS A 107 7.65 -2.89 -7.70
CA HIS A 107 7.92 -4.08 -6.89
C HIS A 107 9.16 -4.82 -7.36
N GLN A 108 9.30 -4.99 -8.70
CA GLN A 108 10.44 -5.62 -9.34
C GLN A 108 10.81 -4.87 -10.62
N PRO A 109 12.10 -4.65 -10.88
CA PRO A 109 12.56 -3.82 -12.00
C PRO A 109 12.66 -4.62 -13.33
N TYR A 110 11.54 -5.20 -13.74
CA TYR A 110 11.46 -5.93 -15.03
C TYR A 110 10.66 -5.15 -16.06
N GLY A 111 11.01 -5.32 -17.32
CA GLY A 111 10.35 -4.69 -18.46
C GLY A 111 10.66 -3.20 -18.57
N ASP A 112 9.69 -2.39 -19.01
CA ASP A 112 9.83 -0.95 -19.19
C ASP A 112 9.74 -0.19 -17.85
N ILE A 113 10.78 -0.28 -17.03
CA ILE A 113 10.85 0.41 -15.75
C ILE A 113 10.87 1.93 -15.91
N HIS A 114 11.45 2.45 -16.99
CA HIS A 114 11.51 3.89 -17.24
C HIS A 114 10.12 4.45 -17.58
N GLY A 115 9.32 3.75 -18.36
CA GLY A 115 7.93 4.11 -18.63
C GLY A 115 7.09 4.09 -17.37
N ARG A 116 7.25 3.07 -16.54
CA ARG A 116 6.59 2.98 -15.23
C ARG A 116 6.98 4.13 -14.31
N TRP A 117 8.28 4.41 -14.22
CA TRP A 117 8.78 5.51 -13.39
C TRP A 117 8.23 6.87 -13.81
N ARG A 118 8.12 7.12 -15.12
CA ARG A 118 7.54 8.38 -15.62
C ARG A 118 6.04 8.52 -15.31
N ALA A 119 5.34 7.41 -15.09
CA ALA A 119 3.92 7.42 -14.76
C ALA A 119 3.65 7.68 -13.28
N LEU A 120 4.63 7.36 -12.41
CA LEU A 120 4.57 7.58 -10.97
C LEU A 120 4.90 9.02 -10.59
#